data_4560d760b137d85766006504242068dd
#
_entry.id   4560d760b137d85766006504242068dd
#
_cell.length_a   1.000
_cell.length_b   1.000
_cell.length_c   1.000
_cell.angle_alpha   90.00
_cell.angle_beta   90.00
_cell.angle_gamma   90.00
#
_symmetry.space_group_name_H-M   'P 1'
#
loop_
_entity.id
_entity.type
_entity.pdbx_description
1 polymer ?
#
loop_
_entity_poly.entity_id
_entity_poly.type
_entity_poly.pdbx_seq_one_letter_code
_entity_poly.pdbx_strand_id
1 'polypeptide(L)'
;MTSNSSSSAAVRFVIVGFDGLRPDSVEADMPALSRFMASNHSWSHYLADFPTETYVNHPGIFSGFRPTGHGLVANCYWRRDMGGADGVFFGFDLEHVLRHRREDGLLLVPTMGERLGAAGKTMRVYCANSKGSTRLQHLYADRYPDHVCACVHDLVTSVPDNERRELVEDFGPGVPLEFPDFRGTKLVVDLFFERELPRGLGDVTVLWIGEPDHSSHEFGIDDERTREARRDADRQFARVLEWWETEGRDAGVQLVVMSDHGHGVVRRHFXXXXEGHS
;
A
#
# COMPACT_ATOMS: atom_id res chain seq x y z
N MET A 1 -36.76 27.07 -19.82
CA MET A 1 -35.79 27.05 -18.71
C MET A 1 -34.93 25.80 -18.87
N THR A 2 -33.78 25.94 -19.51
CA THR A 2 -32.84 24.84 -19.68
C THR A 2 -32.05 24.67 -18.41
N SER A 3 -32.30 23.61 -17.68
CA SER A 3 -31.51 23.24 -16.52
C SER A 3 -30.08 22.88 -16.99
N ASN A 4 -29.15 23.77 -16.81
CA ASN A 4 -27.73 23.47 -16.97
C ASN A 4 -27.32 22.54 -15.82
N SER A 5 -27.46 21.25 -16.01
CA SER A 5 -26.84 20.29 -15.11
C SER A 5 -25.34 20.32 -15.45
N SER A 6 -24.60 21.15 -14.74
CA SER A 6 -23.15 21.03 -14.73
C SER A 6 -22.85 19.66 -14.11
N SER A 7 -22.55 18.69 -14.93
CA SER A 7 -21.99 17.43 -14.46
C SER A 7 -20.67 17.75 -13.80
N SER A 8 -20.66 17.80 -12.48
CA SER A 8 -19.43 17.89 -11.71
C SER A 8 -18.57 16.69 -12.12
N ALA A 9 -17.42 16.95 -12.71
CA ALA A 9 -16.47 15.88 -13.03
C ALA A 9 -16.21 15.05 -11.76
N ALA A 10 -16.30 13.74 -11.87
CA ALA A 10 -16.10 12.86 -10.72
C ALA A 10 -14.66 13.03 -10.22
N VAL A 11 -14.54 13.38 -8.94
CA VAL A 11 -13.22 13.55 -8.31
C VAL A 11 -12.56 12.17 -8.24
N ARG A 12 -11.31 12.09 -8.68
CA ARG A 12 -10.48 10.89 -8.60
C ARG A 12 -9.31 11.12 -7.65
N PHE A 13 -8.83 10.05 -7.07
CA PHE A 13 -7.71 10.10 -6.13
C PHE A 13 -6.57 9.22 -6.60
N VAL A 14 -5.37 9.76 -6.59
CA VAL A 14 -4.13 8.99 -6.70
C VAL A 14 -3.46 9.06 -5.32
N ILE A 15 -3.27 7.91 -4.70
CA ILE A 15 -2.62 7.80 -3.38
C ILE A 15 -1.24 7.20 -3.61
N VAL A 16 -0.19 7.92 -3.22
CA VAL A 16 1.18 7.38 -3.21
C VAL A 16 1.56 7.08 -1.77
N GLY A 17 1.77 5.82 -1.47
CA GLY A 17 2.21 5.37 -0.15
C GLY A 17 3.69 5.01 -0.16
N PHE A 18 4.40 5.41 0.90
CA PHE A 18 5.78 5.00 1.14
C PHE A 18 5.81 4.20 2.42
N ASP A 19 6.15 2.91 2.33
CA ASP A 19 6.19 2.05 3.51
C ASP A 19 7.32 2.47 4.46
N GLY A 20 6.99 2.64 5.72
CA GLY A 20 7.98 2.92 6.77
C GLY A 20 8.66 4.28 6.71
N LEU A 21 8.14 5.23 5.92
CA LEU A 21 8.80 6.53 5.73
C LEU A 21 8.57 7.47 6.92
N ARG A 22 9.65 8.02 7.45
CA ARG A 22 9.63 9.00 8.53
C ARG A 22 9.70 10.43 7.97
N PRO A 23 8.95 11.38 8.53
CA PRO A 23 8.99 12.77 8.04
C PRO A 23 10.38 13.41 8.12
N ASP A 24 11.18 13.07 9.13
CA ASP A 24 12.54 13.64 9.27
C ASP A 24 13.51 13.15 8.19
N SER A 25 13.20 12.04 7.51
CA SER A 25 14.00 11.54 6.38
C SER A 25 13.70 12.26 5.07
N VAL A 26 12.52 12.88 4.96
CA VAL A 26 12.06 13.51 3.71
C VAL A 26 12.95 14.69 3.35
N GLU A 27 13.19 15.58 4.31
CA GLU A 27 13.98 16.80 4.08
C GLU A 27 15.40 16.48 3.56
N ALA A 28 16.00 15.40 4.08
CA ALA A 28 17.37 15.04 3.75
C ALA A 28 17.53 14.35 2.39
N ASP A 29 16.59 13.49 2.03
CA ASP A 29 16.78 12.56 0.91
C ASP A 29 15.71 12.63 -0.19
N MET A 30 14.61 13.36 0.02
CA MET A 30 13.45 13.32 -0.89
C MET A 30 13.00 14.73 -1.32
N PRO A 31 13.78 15.39 -2.17
CA PRO A 31 13.47 16.79 -2.55
C PRO A 31 12.15 16.99 -3.29
N ALA A 32 11.68 16.03 -4.09
CA ALA A 32 10.39 16.17 -4.78
C ALA A 32 9.24 16.11 -3.78
N LEU A 33 9.30 15.16 -2.84
CA LEU A 33 8.28 15.06 -1.79
C LEU A 33 8.33 16.26 -0.85
N SER A 34 9.55 16.71 -0.48
CA SER A 34 9.71 17.91 0.36
C SER A 34 9.06 19.14 -0.30
N ARG A 35 9.30 19.34 -1.61
CA ARG A 35 8.65 20.42 -2.37
C ARG A 35 7.13 20.27 -2.40
N PHE A 36 6.63 19.05 -2.61
CA PHE A 36 5.19 18.79 -2.60
C PHE A 36 4.57 19.14 -1.25
N MET A 37 5.19 18.71 -0.15
CA MET A 37 4.73 19.01 1.22
C MET A 37 4.70 20.50 1.51
N ALA A 38 5.73 21.23 1.07
CA ALA A 38 5.84 22.68 1.29
C ALA A 38 4.79 23.48 0.51
N SER A 39 4.31 22.94 -0.61
CA SER A 39 3.40 23.63 -1.53
C SER A 39 1.93 23.22 -1.36
N ASN A 40 1.66 22.22 -0.53
CA ASN A 40 0.33 21.65 -0.37
C ASN A 40 0.00 21.46 1.11
N HIS A 41 -1.22 21.00 1.37
CA HIS A 41 -1.65 20.75 2.75
C HIS A 41 -0.92 19.53 3.34
N SER A 42 -0.32 19.71 4.52
CA SER A 42 0.39 18.64 5.24
C SER A 42 -0.15 18.48 6.66
N TRP A 43 -0.25 17.25 7.12
CA TRP A 43 -0.65 16.92 8.48
C TRP A 43 0.58 16.47 9.28
N SER A 44 1.10 17.36 10.13
CA SER A 44 2.30 17.10 10.92
C SER A 44 2.08 16.13 12.08
N HIS A 45 0.82 15.89 12.45
CA HIS A 45 0.46 15.02 13.59
C HIS A 45 -0.33 13.79 13.15
N TYR A 46 -0.04 13.28 11.96
CA TYR A 46 -0.56 11.99 11.52
C TYR A 46 0.23 10.89 12.23
N LEU A 47 -0.47 10.04 12.95
CA LEU A 47 0.14 8.98 13.77
C LEU A 47 -0.31 7.61 13.28
N ALA A 48 0.65 6.70 13.16
CA ALA A 48 0.35 5.29 12.90
C ALA A 48 -0.45 4.69 14.05
N ASP A 49 -1.28 3.71 13.76
CA ASP A 49 -1.95 2.94 14.79
C ASP A 49 -0.95 2.02 15.51
N PHE A 50 -1.28 1.65 16.74
CA PHE A 50 -0.48 0.71 17.52
C PHE A 50 -1.12 -0.69 17.48
N PRO A 51 -0.30 -1.74 17.25
CA PRO A 51 1.14 -1.74 16.95
C PRO A 51 1.45 -1.05 15.62
N THR A 52 2.62 -0.39 15.56
CA THR A 52 3.05 0.36 14.38
C THR A 52 3.66 -0.60 13.35
N GLU A 53 2.82 -1.41 12.75
CA GLU A 53 3.18 -2.50 11.84
C GLU A 53 2.36 -2.39 10.55
N THR A 54 2.96 -2.75 9.42
CA THR A 54 2.35 -2.66 8.07
C THR A 54 0.98 -3.34 8.03
N TYR A 55 0.89 -4.59 8.52
CA TYR A 55 -0.33 -5.40 8.37
C TYR A 55 -1.45 -4.94 9.31
N VAL A 56 -1.14 -4.08 10.28
CA VAL A 56 -2.11 -3.41 11.14
C VAL A 56 -2.57 -2.09 10.52
N ASN A 57 -1.60 -1.34 9.99
CA ASN A 57 -1.88 0.00 9.47
C ASN A 57 -2.53 0.00 8.10
N HIS A 58 -2.20 -0.97 7.20
CA HIS A 58 -2.90 -1.06 5.91
C HIS A 58 -4.42 -1.21 6.10
N PRO A 59 -4.93 -2.20 6.86
CA PRO A 59 -6.36 -2.25 7.12
C PRO A 59 -6.91 -0.99 7.78
N GLY A 60 -6.14 -0.36 8.65
CA GLY A 60 -6.54 0.92 9.26
C GLY A 60 -6.78 2.00 8.23
N ILE A 61 -5.79 2.22 7.35
CA ILE A 61 -5.86 3.22 6.26
C ILE A 61 -7.03 2.89 5.32
N PHE A 62 -7.13 1.63 4.91
CA PHE A 62 -8.08 1.22 3.87
C PHE A 62 -9.45 0.77 4.39
N SER A 63 -9.73 0.93 5.69
CA SER A 63 -11.07 0.76 6.25
C SER A 63 -11.56 2.02 6.97
N GLY A 64 -10.62 2.84 7.46
CA GLY A 64 -10.92 3.99 8.29
C GLY A 64 -11.21 3.62 9.75
N PHE A 65 -10.82 2.42 10.18
CA PHE A 65 -11.04 1.94 11.55
C PHE A 65 -9.71 1.59 12.21
N ARG A 66 -9.61 1.82 13.50
CA ARG A 66 -8.45 1.41 14.30
C ARG A 66 -8.42 -0.11 14.51
N PRO A 67 -7.30 -0.69 14.96
CA PRO A 67 -7.19 -2.16 15.15
C PRO A 67 -8.32 -2.77 15.98
N THR A 68 -8.80 -2.07 17.00
CA THR A 68 -9.94 -2.55 17.81
C THR A 68 -11.24 -2.62 17.01
N GLY A 69 -11.34 -1.87 15.94
CA GLY A 69 -12.51 -1.87 15.04
C GLY A 69 -12.37 -2.84 13.88
N HIS A 70 -11.21 -2.84 13.20
CA HIS A 70 -11.02 -3.73 12.05
C HIS A 70 -10.57 -5.14 12.43
N GLY A 71 -10.07 -5.35 13.65
CA GLY A 71 -9.81 -6.68 14.20
C GLY A 71 -8.43 -7.28 13.95
N LEU A 72 -7.60 -6.67 13.10
CA LEU A 72 -6.27 -7.18 12.81
C LEU A 72 -5.26 -6.47 13.72
N VAL A 73 -4.60 -7.23 14.59
CA VAL A 73 -3.93 -6.68 15.78
C VAL A 73 -2.39 -6.81 15.76
N ALA A 74 -1.82 -7.50 14.77
CA ALA A 74 -0.37 -7.64 14.63
C ALA A 74 -0.02 -8.23 13.26
N ASN A 75 1.26 -8.10 12.87
CA ASN A 75 1.79 -8.74 11.66
C ASN A 75 1.73 -10.28 11.77
N CYS A 76 1.87 -10.78 13.00
CA CYS A 76 1.82 -12.22 13.30
C CYS A 76 1.15 -12.41 14.66
N TYR A 77 0.14 -13.27 14.72
CA TYR A 77 -0.54 -13.58 15.97
C TYR A 77 -1.25 -14.94 15.90
N TRP A 78 -1.65 -15.45 17.04
CA TRP A 78 -2.36 -16.72 17.14
C TRP A 78 -3.84 -16.50 17.48
N ARG A 79 -4.70 -17.08 16.68
CA ARG A 79 -6.15 -17.04 16.85
C ARG A 79 -6.61 -18.30 17.60
N ARG A 80 -6.97 -18.11 18.85
CA ARG A 80 -7.40 -19.22 19.74
C ARG A 80 -8.62 -19.95 19.19
N ASP A 81 -9.53 -19.24 18.57
CA ASP A 81 -10.79 -19.77 18.04
C ASP A 81 -10.58 -20.74 16.86
N MET A 82 -9.49 -20.61 16.13
CA MET A 82 -9.16 -21.52 15.02
C MET A 82 -8.36 -22.75 15.46
N GLY A 83 -7.63 -22.64 16.57
CA GLY A 83 -6.86 -23.74 17.15
C GLY A 83 -5.65 -24.19 16.31
N GLY A 84 -4.75 -24.93 16.95
CA GLY A 84 -3.61 -25.58 16.29
C GLY A 84 -2.78 -24.66 15.39
N ALA A 85 -2.20 -25.25 14.37
CA ALA A 85 -1.39 -24.52 13.38
C ALA A 85 -2.24 -23.59 12.50
N ASP A 86 -3.50 -23.93 12.29
CA ASP A 86 -4.41 -23.11 11.47
C ASP A 86 -4.72 -21.75 12.13
N GLY A 87 -4.61 -21.68 13.45
CA GLY A 87 -4.80 -20.44 14.20
C GLY A 87 -3.68 -19.41 14.02
N VAL A 88 -2.53 -19.80 13.45
CA VAL A 88 -1.43 -18.87 13.26
C VAL A 88 -1.71 -17.99 12.05
N PHE A 89 -1.65 -16.68 12.24
CA PHE A 89 -1.75 -15.69 11.18
C PHE A 89 -0.37 -15.06 10.94
N PHE A 90 0.04 -15.04 9.69
CA PHE A 90 1.20 -14.28 9.21
C PHE A 90 0.75 -13.37 8.07
N GLY A 91 0.71 -12.09 8.31
CA GLY A 91 0.18 -11.12 7.35
C GLY A 91 0.94 -11.05 6.02
N PHE A 92 2.25 -11.35 6.02
CA PHE A 92 3.04 -11.33 4.79
C PHE A 92 2.69 -12.49 3.84
N ASP A 93 2.10 -13.56 4.37
CA ASP A 93 1.77 -14.76 3.60
C ASP A 93 0.36 -14.67 3.03
N LEU A 94 0.26 -14.65 1.72
CA LEU A 94 -1.03 -14.54 1.02
C LEU A 94 -1.97 -15.71 1.36
N GLU A 95 -1.44 -16.93 1.51
CA GLU A 95 -2.30 -18.08 1.84
C GLU A 95 -2.93 -17.93 3.22
N HIS A 96 -2.17 -17.41 4.20
CA HIS A 96 -2.72 -17.11 5.52
C HIS A 96 -3.81 -16.04 5.44
N VAL A 97 -3.55 -14.94 4.71
CA VAL A 97 -4.54 -13.87 4.52
C VAL A 97 -5.83 -14.43 3.89
N LEU A 98 -5.69 -15.25 2.84
CA LEU A 98 -6.85 -15.80 2.13
C LEU A 98 -7.59 -16.86 2.97
N ARG A 99 -6.87 -17.67 3.75
CA ARG A 99 -7.50 -18.66 4.65
C ARG A 99 -8.34 -17.96 5.70
N HIS A 100 -7.75 -17.01 6.43
CA HIS A 100 -8.47 -16.29 7.48
C HIS A 100 -9.63 -15.46 6.91
N ARG A 101 -9.47 -14.93 5.69
CA ARG A 101 -10.56 -14.23 4.99
C ARG A 101 -11.77 -15.14 4.73
N ARG A 102 -11.53 -16.39 4.32
CA ARG A 102 -12.61 -17.35 3.98
C ARG A 102 -13.39 -17.80 5.20
N GLU A 103 -12.68 -18.11 6.28
CA GLU A 103 -13.30 -18.79 7.43
C GLU A 103 -14.07 -17.84 8.33
N ASP A 104 -13.59 -16.63 8.55
CA ASP A 104 -14.16 -15.75 9.58
C ASP A 104 -14.40 -14.31 9.15
N GLY A 105 -14.02 -13.95 7.95
CA GLY A 105 -13.93 -12.55 7.59
C GLY A 105 -12.76 -11.90 8.34
N LEU A 106 -11.58 -11.93 7.77
CA LEU A 106 -10.34 -11.45 8.41
C LEU A 106 -10.48 -10.05 9.04
N LEU A 107 -11.25 -9.19 8.37
CA LEU A 107 -11.55 -7.85 8.90
C LEU A 107 -13.00 -7.78 9.33
N LEU A 108 -13.25 -7.14 10.48
CA LEU A 108 -14.57 -7.01 11.09
C LEU A 108 -15.41 -5.88 10.46
N VAL A 109 -14.82 -5.12 9.55
CA VAL A 109 -15.45 -3.94 8.92
C VAL A 109 -15.19 -3.95 7.43
N PRO A 110 -16.09 -3.36 6.63
CA PRO A 110 -15.85 -3.24 5.19
C PRO A 110 -14.68 -2.32 4.87
N THR A 111 -13.89 -2.71 3.89
CA THR A 111 -12.75 -1.92 3.39
C THR A 111 -13.24 -0.80 2.46
N MET A 112 -12.35 0.16 2.18
CA MET A 112 -12.59 1.22 1.20
C MET A 112 -12.97 0.61 -0.15
N GLY A 113 -12.26 -0.44 -0.59
CA GLY A 113 -12.55 -1.09 -1.87
C GLY A 113 -13.96 -1.69 -1.92
N GLU A 114 -14.42 -2.30 -0.83
CA GLU A 114 -15.79 -2.83 -0.77
C GLU A 114 -16.83 -1.72 -0.81
N ARG A 115 -16.59 -0.63 -0.09
CA ARG A 115 -17.51 0.53 -0.09
C ARG A 115 -17.57 1.19 -1.46
N LEU A 116 -16.42 1.32 -2.12
CA LEU A 116 -16.35 1.86 -3.48
C LEU A 116 -17.09 0.95 -4.45
N GLY A 117 -16.83 -0.37 -4.42
CA GLY A 117 -17.53 -1.33 -5.28
C GLY A 117 -19.03 -1.31 -5.07
N ALA A 118 -19.50 -1.23 -3.82
CA ALA A 118 -20.93 -1.12 -3.50
C ALA A 118 -21.55 0.17 -4.06
N ALA A 119 -20.74 1.21 -4.26
CA ALA A 119 -21.18 2.49 -4.82
C ALA A 119 -20.97 2.58 -6.35
N GLY A 120 -20.57 1.48 -7.01
CA GLY A 120 -20.28 1.46 -8.44
C GLY A 120 -19.01 2.23 -8.80
N LYS A 121 -18.09 2.33 -7.86
CA LYS A 121 -16.80 3.03 -7.99
C LYS A 121 -15.67 2.03 -7.99
N THR A 122 -14.52 2.41 -8.52
CA THR A 122 -13.38 1.51 -8.70
C THR A 122 -12.21 1.86 -7.78
N MET A 123 -11.51 0.82 -7.31
CA MET A 123 -10.26 0.98 -6.58
C MET A 123 -9.21 0.06 -7.19
N ARG A 124 -8.02 0.62 -7.49
CA ARG A 124 -6.93 -0.13 -8.11
C ARG A 124 -5.65 0.08 -7.31
N VAL A 125 -5.02 -1.03 -6.93
CA VAL A 125 -3.85 -1.04 -6.05
C VAL A 125 -2.68 -1.72 -6.76
N TYR A 126 -1.55 -1.04 -6.85
CA TYR A 126 -0.27 -1.54 -7.33
C TYR A 126 0.73 -1.36 -6.20
N CYS A 127 1.31 -2.44 -5.74
CA CYS A 127 2.04 -2.42 -4.47
C CYS A 127 3.35 -3.20 -4.56
N ALA A 128 4.45 -2.57 -4.13
CA ALA A 128 5.78 -3.18 -4.04
C ALA A 128 6.06 -3.64 -2.60
N ASN A 129 5.16 -4.44 -2.06
CA ASN A 129 5.33 -4.98 -0.72
C ASN A 129 5.02 -6.49 -0.78
N SER A 130 4.94 -7.16 0.35
CA SER A 130 4.60 -8.59 0.35
C SER A 130 3.20 -8.83 -0.25
N LYS A 131 2.96 -10.03 -0.74
CA LYS A 131 1.66 -10.44 -1.31
C LYS A 131 0.52 -10.29 -0.29
N GLY A 132 0.81 -10.61 0.95
CA GLY A 132 -0.20 -10.50 2.02
C GLY A 132 -0.55 -9.05 2.32
N SER A 133 0.46 -8.18 2.51
CA SER A 133 0.19 -6.76 2.79
C SER A 133 -0.49 -6.06 1.62
N THR A 134 -0.10 -6.42 0.39
CA THR A 134 -0.78 -5.94 -0.82
C THR A 134 -2.26 -6.28 -0.76
N ARG A 135 -2.59 -7.55 -0.48
CA ARG A 135 -3.98 -8.00 -0.42
C ARG A 135 -4.76 -7.30 0.68
N LEU A 136 -4.11 -6.92 1.80
CA LEU A 136 -4.78 -6.20 2.88
C LEU A 136 -5.19 -4.77 2.51
N GLN A 137 -4.58 -4.18 1.49
CA GLN A 137 -5.00 -2.86 0.99
C GLN A 137 -6.34 -2.95 0.24
N HIS A 138 -6.62 -4.12 -0.39
CA HIS A 138 -7.89 -4.33 -1.07
C HIS A 138 -8.28 -5.82 -1.00
N LEU A 139 -8.72 -6.24 0.18
CA LEU A 139 -8.91 -7.65 0.55
C LEU A 139 -9.86 -8.41 -0.39
N TYR A 140 -10.89 -7.75 -0.88
CA TYR A 140 -11.95 -8.36 -1.69
C TYR A 140 -11.97 -7.84 -3.14
N ALA A 141 -10.84 -7.43 -3.69
CA ALA A 141 -10.75 -6.95 -5.09
C ALA A 141 -11.25 -8.00 -6.09
N ASP A 142 -11.09 -9.28 -5.77
CA ASP A 142 -11.57 -10.40 -6.59
C ASP A 142 -13.09 -10.44 -6.82
N ARG A 143 -13.86 -9.68 -6.04
CA ARG A 143 -15.32 -9.59 -6.19
C ARG A 143 -15.77 -8.56 -7.22
N TYR A 144 -14.86 -7.73 -7.71
CA TYR A 144 -15.19 -6.58 -8.56
C TYR A 144 -14.33 -6.62 -9.84
N PRO A 145 -14.94 -6.80 -11.02
CA PRO A 145 -14.15 -7.03 -12.25
C PRO A 145 -13.31 -5.83 -12.71
N ASP A 146 -13.65 -4.61 -12.27
CA ASP A 146 -12.95 -3.39 -12.67
C ASP A 146 -11.97 -2.87 -11.59
N HIS A 147 -11.87 -3.60 -10.46
CA HIS A 147 -10.89 -3.31 -9.42
C HIS A 147 -9.56 -4.01 -9.73
N VAL A 148 -8.50 -3.62 -9.04
CA VAL A 148 -7.18 -4.29 -9.15
C VAL A 148 -6.56 -4.37 -7.76
N CYS A 149 -5.92 -5.50 -7.48
CA CYS A 149 -5.00 -5.61 -6.36
C CYS A 149 -3.80 -6.43 -6.84
N ALA A 150 -2.68 -5.77 -7.08
CA ALA A 150 -1.51 -6.34 -7.74
C ALA A 150 -0.24 -6.12 -6.92
N CYS A 151 0.44 -7.22 -6.59
CA CYS A 151 1.77 -7.20 -5.99
C CYS A 151 2.80 -7.24 -7.12
N VAL A 152 3.64 -6.21 -7.24
CA VAL A 152 4.60 -6.12 -8.35
C VAL A 152 5.69 -7.20 -8.30
N HIS A 153 5.91 -7.79 -7.11
CA HIS A 153 6.86 -8.90 -6.97
C HIS A 153 6.28 -10.25 -7.38
N ASP A 154 4.96 -10.31 -7.61
CA ASP A 154 4.30 -11.55 -8.04
C ASP A 154 2.95 -11.19 -8.69
N LEU A 155 3.02 -10.68 -9.93
CA LEU A 155 1.82 -10.29 -10.68
C LEU A 155 0.89 -11.49 -10.95
N VAL A 156 1.41 -12.72 -10.83
CA VAL A 156 0.61 -13.94 -10.97
C VAL A 156 -0.45 -14.07 -9.86
N THR A 157 -0.25 -13.40 -8.72
CA THR A 157 -1.22 -13.41 -7.62
C THR A 157 -2.22 -12.25 -7.68
N SER A 158 -2.16 -11.43 -8.72
CA SER A 158 -3.07 -10.29 -8.87
C SER A 158 -4.52 -10.73 -9.01
N VAL A 159 -5.44 -9.87 -8.61
CA VAL A 159 -6.89 -10.11 -8.73
C VAL A 159 -7.58 -8.86 -9.25
N PRO A 160 -8.72 -9.04 -9.93
CA PRO A 160 -9.36 -10.28 -10.36
C PRO A 160 -8.63 -10.97 -11.53
N ASP A 161 -9.12 -12.12 -11.94
CA ASP A 161 -8.46 -12.96 -12.96
C ASP A 161 -8.23 -12.29 -14.33
N ASN A 162 -9.18 -11.46 -14.75
CA ASN A 162 -9.04 -10.71 -16.01
C ASN A 162 -7.84 -9.76 -15.93
N GLU A 163 -7.74 -9.02 -14.84
CA GLU A 163 -6.64 -8.07 -14.60
C GLU A 163 -5.29 -8.82 -14.51
N ARG A 164 -5.28 -9.94 -13.79
CA ARG A 164 -4.06 -10.77 -13.69
C ARG A 164 -3.54 -11.19 -15.06
N ARG A 165 -4.42 -11.67 -15.94
CA ARG A 165 -4.01 -12.12 -17.26
C ARG A 165 -3.36 -11.02 -18.07
N GLU A 166 -3.99 -9.84 -18.10
CA GLU A 166 -3.46 -8.67 -18.80
C GLU A 166 -2.13 -8.21 -18.20
N LEU A 167 -2.07 -8.10 -16.86
CA LEU A 167 -0.83 -7.69 -16.18
C LEU A 167 0.33 -8.63 -16.49
N VAL A 168 0.08 -9.94 -16.44
CA VAL A 168 1.14 -10.93 -16.73
C VAL A 168 1.51 -10.92 -18.21
N GLU A 169 0.55 -10.73 -19.11
CA GLU A 169 0.82 -10.65 -20.56
C GLU A 169 1.68 -9.43 -20.89
N ASP A 170 1.36 -8.27 -20.31
CA ASP A 170 2.03 -7.00 -20.65
C ASP A 170 3.35 -6.79 -19.90
N PHE A 171 3.43 -7.21 -18.63
CA PHE A 171 4.55 -6.88 -17.74
C PHE A 171 5.31 -8.13 -17.21
N GLY A 172 4.89 -9.33 -17.61
CA GLY A 172 5.48 -10.58 -17.14
C GLY A 172 4.99 -10.95 -15.73
N PRO A 173 5.67 -11.91 -15.08
CA PRO A 173 5.20 -12.43 -13.78
C PRO A 173 5.46 -11.49 -12.60
N GLY A 174 6.10 -10.36 -12.84
CA GLY A 174 6.55 -9.44 -11.81
C GLY A 174 8.06 -9.40 -11.72
N VAL A 175 8.57 -8.62 -10.78
CA VAL A 175 10.02 -8.46 -10.57
C VAL A 175 10.43 -9.06 -9.23
N PRO A 176 11.60 -9.70 -9.14
CA PRO A 176 12.03 -10.24 -7.85
C PRO A 176 12.24 -9.11 -6.82
N LEU A 177 11.94 -9.40 -5.57
CA LEU A 177 12.25 -8.48 -4.47
C LEU A 177 13.77 -8.48 -4.25
N GLU A 178 14.34 -7.32 -4.27
CA GLU A 178 15.78 -7.09 -4.04
C GLU A 178 15.93 -5.96 -3.03
N PHE A 179 17.10 -5.81 -2.42
CA PHE A 179 17.33 -4.74 -1.44
C PHE A 179 18.57 -3.95 -1.84
N PRO A 180 18.46 -2.64 -2.10
CA PRO A 180 17.23 -1.84 -2.17
C PRO A 180 16.32 -2.24 -3.33
N ASP A 181 15.01 -2.04 -3.14
CA ASP A 181 14.00 -2.46 -4.13
C ASP A 181 13.75 -1.40 -5.20
N PHE A 182 14.75 -1.16 -6.03
CA PHE A 182 14.63 -0.20 -7.14
C PHE A 182 13.66 -0.70 -8.22
N ARG A 183 13.65 -2.01 -8.48
CA ARG A 183 12.85 -2.58 -9.56
C ARG A 183 11.36 -2.60 -9.22
N GLY A 184 11.02 -2.98 -7.99
CA GLY A 184 9.64 -2.96 -7.53
C GLY A 184 9.09 -1.53 -7.48
N THR A 185 9.86 -0.62 -6.90
CA THR A 185 9.53 0.81 -6.84
C THR A 185 9.24 1.37 -8.24
N LYS A 186 10.14 1.09 -9.19
CA LYS A 186 9.96 1.52 -10.59
C LYS A 186 8.72 0.91 -11.22
N LEU A 187 8.49 -0.41 -11.03
CA LEU A 187 7.37 -1.10 -11.69
C LEU A 187 6.02 -0.57 -11.19
N VAL A 188 5.89 -0.24 -9.90
CA VAL A 188 4.66 0.41 -9.39
C VAL A 188 4.33 1.66 -10.20
N VAL A 189 5.34 2.49 -10.45
CA VAL A 189 5.15 3.76 -11.18
C VAL A 189 5.00 3.53 -12.68
N ASP A 190 5.69 2.55 -13.25
CA ASP A 190 5.51 2.20 -14.67
C ASP A 190 4.08 1.71 -14.92
N LEU A 191 3.52 0.88 -14.04
CA LEU A 191 2.12 0.44 -14.15
C LEU A 191 1.16 1.62 -14.16
N PHE A 192 1.46 2.66 -13.41
CA PHE A 192 0.65 3.88 -13.46
C PHE A 192 0.69 4.52 -14.86
N PHE A 193 1.89 4.72 -15.41
CA PHE A 193 2.04 5.42 -16.70
C PHE A 193 1.66 4.55 -17.89
N GLU A 194 2.00 3.27 -17.87
CA GLU A 194 1.86 2.40 -19.03
C GLU A 194 0.52 1.66 -19.07
N ARG A 195 -0.18 1.60 -17.92
CA ARG A 195 -1.47 0.91 -17.85
C ARG A 195 -2.61 1.78 -17.32
N GLU A 196 -2.43 2.40 -16.11
CA GLU A 196 -3.53 3.14 -15.47
C GLU A 196 -3.96 4.38 -16.26
N LEU A 197 -2.99 5.21 -16.64
CA LEU A 197 -3.31 6.44 -17.37
C LEU A 197 -3.93 6.13 -18.75
N PRO A 198 -3.38 5.23 -19.57
CA PRO A 198 -3.96 4.94 -20.88
C PRO A 198 -5.38 4.40 -20.85
N ARG A 199 -5.73 3.60 -19.84
CA ARG A 199 -7.09 3.02 -19.74
C ARG A 199 -8.07 3.90 -18.96
N GLY A 200 -7.59 4.98 -18.40
CA GLY A 200 -8.37 5.88 -17.54
C GLY A 200 -8.31 5.46 -16.07
N LEU A 201 -7.95 6.39 -15.23
CA LEU A 201 -7.78 6.18 -13.78
C LEU A 201 -9.04 5.60 -13.14
N GLY A 202 -8.84 4.72 -12.17
CA GLY A 202 -9.88 4.35 -11.22
C GLY A 202 -10.37 5.55 -10.40
N ASP A 203 -11.49 5.40 -9.69
CA ASP A 203 -11.92 6.46 -8.76
C ASP A 203 -10.87 6.65 -7.65
N VAL A 204 -10.24 5.54 -7.22
CA VAL A 204 -9.07 5.58 -6.32
C VAL A 204 -7.99 4.66 -6.91
N THR A 205 -6.83 5.22 -7.19
CA THR A 205 -5.63 4.48 -7.62
C THR A 205 -4.57 4.59 -6.54
N VAL A 206 -4.05 3.45 -6.08
CA VAL A 206 -3.04 3.38 -5.01
C VAL A 206 -1.73 2.87 -5.62
N LEU A 207 -0.67 3.63 -5.42
CA LEU A 207 0.71 3.28 -5.78
C LEU A 207 1.48 3.15 -4.47
N TRP A 208 1.73 1.91 -4.03
CA TRP A 208 2.37 1.68 -2.74
C TRP A 208 3.81 1.22 -2.94
N ILE A 209 4.74 2.07 -2.57
CA ILE A 209 6.19 1.85 -2.67
C ILE A 209 6.66 1.19 -1.37
N GLY A 210 7.33 0.05 -1.46
CA GLY A 210 7.81 -0.71 -0.30
C GLY A 210 9.04 -0.10 0.39
N GLU A 211 9.62 0.94 -0.22
CA GLU A 211 10.78 1.64 0.36
C GLU A 211 10.32 2.90 1.12
N PRO A 212 11.02 3.27 2.18
CA PRO A 212 12.29 2.73 2.66
C PRO A 212 12.19 1.55 3.64
N ASP A 213 11.01 0.98 3.87
CA ASP A 213 10.83 -0.09 4.85
C ASP A 213 11.73 -1.29 4.57
N HIS A 214 11.73 -1.79 3.33
CA HIS A 214 12.53 -2.93 2.91
C HIS A 214 14.02 -2.73 3.22
N SER A 215 14.58 -1.59 2.77
CA SER A 215 15.99 -1.27 3.01
C SER A 215 16.27 -1.01 4.49
N SER A 216 15.31 -0.41 5.21
CA SER A 216 15.48 -0.14 6.65
C SER A 216 15.58 -1.43 7.45
N HIS A 217 14.81 -2.45 7.09
CA HIS A 217 14.87 -3.78 7.72
C HIS A 217 16.21 -4.48 7.42
N GLU A 218 16.67 -4.39 6.18
CA GLU A 218 17.86 -5.11 5.74
C GLU A 218 19.16 -4.44 6.21
N PHE A 219 19.23 -3.11 6.13
CA PHE A 219 20.48 -2.38 6.34
C PHE A 219 20.47 -1.43 7.54
N GLY A 220 19.27 -1.07 8.02
CA GLY A 220 19.12 -0.04 9.06
C GLY A 220 18.76 1.32 8.46
N ILE A 221 18.09 2.15 9.27
CA ILE A 221 17.48 3.41 8.79
C ILE A 221 18.49 4.46 8.33
N ASP A 222 19.72 4.42 8.88
CA ASP A 222 20.76 5.42 8.61
C ASP A 222 21.80 4.94 7.57
N ASP A 223 21.68 3.71 7.07
CA ASP A 223 22.60 3.15 6.09
C ASP A 223 22.47 3.90 4.74
N GLU A 224 23.62 4.06 4.05
CA GLU A 224 23.61 4.77 2.76
C GLU A 224 22.75 4.08 1.71
N ARG A 225 22.62 2.75 1.75
CA ARG A 225 21.75 1.99 0.85
C ARG A 225 20.28 2.34 1.09
N THR A 226 19.86 2.51 2.35
CA THR A 226 18.51 2.96 2.70
C THR A 226 18.28 4.40 2.25
N ARG A 227 19.29 5.25 2.37
CA ARG A 227 19.21 6.63 1.86
C ARG A 227 19.07 6.63 0.33
N GLU A 228 19.81 5.76 -0.36
CA GLU A 228 19.69 5.64 -1.83
C GLU A 228 18.31 5.12 -2.23
N ALA A 229 17.73 4.18 -1.46
CA ALA A 229 16.36 3.71 -1.68
C ALA A 229 15.35 4.87 -1.57
N ARG A 230 15.50 5.73 -0.55
CA ARG A 230 14.65 6.93 -0.42
C ARG A 230 14.80 7.87 -1.61
N ARG A 231 16.04 8.11 -2.03
CA ARG A 231 16.30 8.98 -3.21
C ARG A 231 15.69 8.40 -4.49
N ASP A 232 15.74 7.09 -4.65
CA ASP A 232 15.12 6.44 -5.80
C ASP A 232 13.61 6.54 -5.74
N ALA A 233 13.02 6.24 -4.58
CA ALA A 233 11.57 6.37 -4.37
C ALA A 233 11.11 7.81 -4.66
N ASP A 234 11.90 8.81 -4.25
CA ASP A 234 11.61 10.21 -4.57
C ASP A 234 11.71 10.50 -6.07
N ARG A 235 12.69 9.91 -6.78
CA ARG A 235 12.78 10.05 -8.26
C ARG A 235 11.54 9.47 -8.93
N GLN A 236 11.05 8.32 -8.45
CA GLN A 236 9.84 7.73 -9.01
C GLN A 236 8.60 8.57 -8.67
N PHE A 237 8.51 9.06 -7.43
CA PHE A 237 7.45 9.99 -7.05
C PHE A 237 7.47 11.26 -7.89
N ALA A 238 8.65 11.80 -8.19
CA ALA A 238 8.78 13.00 -9.00
C ALA A 238 8.11 12.87 -10.38
N ARG A 239 8.13 11.66 -10.98
CA ARG A 239 7.42 11.38 -12.24
C ARG A 239 5.90 11.55 -12.07
N VAL A 240 5.36 10.97 -10.98
CA VAL A 240 3.91 11.07 -10.68
C VAL A 240 3.55 12.52 -10.37
N LEU A 241 4.39 13.21 -9.61
CA LEU A 241 4.18 14.62 -9.25
C LEU A 241 4.18 15.52 -10.49
N GLU A 242 5.15 15.33 -11.40
CA GLU A 242 5.22 16.09 -12.65
C GLU A 242 3.95 15.91 -13.48
N TRP A 243 3.50 14.66 -13.66
CA TRP A 243 2.23 14.39 -14.35
C TRP A 243 1.07 15.08 -13.65
N TRP A 244 1.01 14.98 -12.31
CA TRP A 244 -0.09 15.62 -11.56
C TRP A 244 -0.07 17.14 -11.71
N GLU A 245 1.10 17.76 -11.68
CA GLU A 245 1.26 19.21 -11.82
C GLU A 245 0.89 19.72 -13.23
N THR A 246 1.13 18.89 -14.25
CA THR A 246 0.93 19.30 -15.66
C THR A 246 -0.44 18.90 -16.22
N GLU A 247 -1.02 17.80 -15.74
CA GLU A 247 -2.24 17.22 -16.30
C GLU A 247 -3.28 16.85 -15.23
N GLY A 248 -2.84 16.12 -14.20
CA GLY A 248 -3.75 15.50 -13.23
C GLY A 248 -4.57 16.52 -12.44
N ARG A 249 -3.93 17.60 -12.01
CA ARG A 249 -4.59 18.66 -11.24
C ARG A 249 -5.74 19.29 -12.05
N ASP A 250 -5.47 19.63 -13.29
CA ASP A 250 -6.47 20.25 -14.18
C ASP A 250 -7.58 19.26 -14.56
N ALA A 251 -7.27 17.95 -14.54
CA ALA A 251 -8.26 16.88 -14.74
C ALA A 251 -9.08 16.58 -13.46
N GLY A 252 -8.85 17.32 -12.36
CA GLY A 252 -9.60 17.17 -11.11
C GLY A 252 -9.11 16.02 -10.23
N VAL A 253 -7.90 15.48 -10.49
CA VAL A 253 -7.32 14.41 -9.68
C VAL A 253 -6.72 14.98 -8.39
N GLN A 254 -7.06 14.38 -7.27
CA GLN A 254 -6.45 14.70 -5.97
C GLN A 254 -5.27 13.76 -5.73
N LEU A 255 -4.09 14.33 -5.50
CA LEU A 255 -2.89 13.56 -5.16
C LEU A 255 -2.74 13.55 -3.63
N VAL A 256 -2.71 12.36 -3.06
CA VAL A 256 -2.52 12.14 -1.62
C VAL A 256 -1.23 11.36 -1.42
N VAL A 257 -0.37 11.83 -0.51
CA VAL A 257 0.87 11.13 -0.18
C VAL A 257 0.85 10.78 1.30
N MET A 258 1.27 9.56 1.64
CA MET A 258 1.24 9.10 3.03
C MET A 258 2.28 8.01 3.29
N SER A 259 2.50 7.73 4.58
CA SER A 259 3.20 6.54 5.04
C SER A 259 2.30 5.82 6.05
N ASP A 260 2.44 4.51 6.17
CA ASP A 260 1.68 3.72 7.15
C ASP A 260 2.30 3.76 8.54
N HIS A 261 3.62 3.79 8.64
CA HIS A 261 4.35 3.92 9.90
C HIS A 261 5.74 4.51 9.64
N GLY A 262 6.55 4.58 10.67
CA GLY A 262 7.97 4.92 10.56
C GLY A 262 8.82 3.79 11.11
N HIS A 263 10.13 4.02 11.17
CA HIS A 263 11.10 3.07 11.72
C HIS A 263 11.85 3.68 12.90
N GLY A 264 12.22 2.82 13.86
CA GLY A 264 13.10 3.20 14.97
C GLY A 264 14.27 2.24 15.08
N VAL A 265 15.40 2.71 15.57
CA VAL A 265 16.57 1.85 15.82
C VAL A 265 16.30 0.98 17.05
N VAL A 266 16.36 -0.33 16.87
CA VAL A 266 16.24 -1.29 17.99
C VAL A 266 17.62 -1.46 18.62
N ARG A 267 17.80 -0.96 19.83
CA ARG A 267 19.08 -1.01 20.53
C ARG A 267 19.25 -2.26 21.39
N ARG A 268 18.16 -2.91 21.79
CA ARG A 268 18.19 -4.14 22.62
C ARG A 268 17.02 -5.04 22.28
N HIS A 269 17.27 -6.33 22.25
CA HIS A 269 16.25 -7.36 22.14
C HIS A 269 16.12 -8.10 23.48
N PHE A 270 14.90 -8.37 23.93
CA PHE A 270 14.60 -9.18 25.12
C PHE A 270 13.90 -10.45 24.70
N UNK A 271 14.41 -11.49 24.78
CA UNK A 271 13.87 -12.66 24.35
C UNK A 271 13.28 -13.29 25.48
N UNK A 272 12.54 -13.38 25.57
CA UNK A 272 12.05 -13.98 26.47
C UNK A 272 12.21 -15.33 26.31
N UNK A 273 12.83 -15.69 26.51
CA UNK A 273 13.02 -16.91 26.41
C UNK A 273 12.10 -17.59 27.15
N UNK A 274 11.52 -17.84 26.88
CA UNK A 274 10.87 -18.55 27.38
C UNK A 274 11.49 -19.57 27.83
N GLU A 275 11.90 -19.75 28.89
CA GLU A 275 12.43 -20.92 29.55
C GLU A 275 11.32 -21.97 29.60
N GLY A 276 11.47 -22.96 28.78
CA GLY A 276 10.53 -24.06 28.80
C GLY A 276 10.63 -24.79 30.13
N HIS A 277 9.56 -24.78 30.89
CA HIS A 277 9.47 -25.70 32.04
C HIS A 277 9.28 -27.11 31.47
N SER A 278 10.31 -27.93 31.61
CA SER A 278 10.25 -29.38 31.32
C SER A 278 9.33 -30.09 32.32
#